data_b34ead7207921f1d81eaab364faaa384
#
_entry.id   b34ead7207921f1d81eaab364faaa384
#
_cell.length_a   1.000
_cell.length_b   1.000
_cell.length_c   1.000
_cell.angle_alpha   90.00
_cell.angle_beta   90.00
_cell.angle_gamma   90.00
#
_symmetry.space_group_name_H-M   'P 1'
#
loop_
_entity.id
_entity.type
_entity.pdbx_description
1 polymer ?
#
loop_
_entity_poly.entity_id
_entity_poly.type
_entity_poly.pdbx_seq_one_letter_code
_entity_poly.pdbx_strand_id
1 'polypeptide(L)'
;MKLSLRSLLLLLILPLALAPQVQAGHHEKEEASDPIAAAAEFPLLLRRTTLIVRDIEASLKLYRDGLGMEVIYDQEINRPHSSEDREQRLRLIFLKASHDYVGVIGLIDYEYGYPDHPAHTKPVRREGFTPGNAILLFNTDGLEEKWPTIENAPGVEVISKPKLTEYPGYGGVGKIRVLVSKFYDADGYILEVNQILTD
;
A
#
# COMPACT_ATOMS: atom_id res chain seq x y z
N MET A 1 72.76 1.49 68.22
CA MET A 1 72.93 1.29 66.78
C MET A 1 71.57 1.13 66.19
N LYS A 2 71.14 2.07 65.37
CA LYS A 2 69.76 2.19 64.88
C LYS A 2 69.66 1.49 63.51
N LEU A 3 68.81 0.47 63.35
CA LEU A 3 68.44 -0.05 62.06
C LEU A 3 67.05 0.48 61.72
N SER A 4 67.00 1.13 60.55
CA SER A 4 65.81 1.69 59.91
C SER A 4 65.17 0.66 59.09
N LEU A 5 63.87 0.39 59.31
CA LEU A 5 63.02 -0.50 58.58
C LEU A 5 62.30 0.36 57.51
N ARG A 6 62.63 0.19 56.22
CA ARG A 6 61.93 0.83 55.12
C ARG A 6 60.81 -0.13 54.63
N SER A 7 59.56 0.27 54.88
CA SER A 7 58.39 -0.42 54.33
C SER A 7 58.25 -0.14 52.85
N LEU A 8 58.29 -1.20 52.05
CA LEU A 8 58.01 -1.20 50.64
C LEU A 8 56.53 -1.37 50.39
N LEU A 9 55.84 -0.31 50.02
CA LEU A 9 54.42 -0.30 49.67
C LEU A 9 54.27 -0.74 48.21
N LEU A 10 53.80 -2.00 48.00
CA LEU A 10 53.50 -2.55 46.68
C LEU A 10 52.14 -2.06 46.23
N LEU A 11 52.10 -1.13 45.28
CA LEU A 11 50.85 -0.67 44.68
C LEU A 11 50.38 -1.71 43.66
N LEU A 12 49.32 -2.45 43.98
CA LEU A 12 48.62 -3.35 43.04
C LEU A 12 47.76 -2.50 42.10
N ILE A 13 48.20 -2.31 40.84
CA ILE A 13 47.40 -1.71 39.80
C ILE A 13 46.52 -2.80 39.19
N LEU A 14 45.23 -2.78 39.53
CA LEU A 14 44.23 -3.63 38.90
C LEU A 14 43.86 -3.02 37.51
N PRO A 15 43.92 -3.76 36.40
CA PRO A 15 43.42 -3.22 35.13
C PRO A 15 41.89 -3.16 35.17
N LEU A 16 41.36 -1.94 35.04
CA LEU A 16 39.93 -1.69 34.89
C LEU A 16 39.54 -2.18 33.47
N ALA A 17 38.90 -3.33 33.39
CA ALA A 17 38.34 -3.82 32.13
C ALA A 17 37.19 -2.89 31.69
N LEU A 18 37.40 -2.10 30.65
CA LEU A 18 36.35 -1.38 29.97
C LEU A 18 35.43 -2.42 29.32
N ALA A 19 34.26 -2.64 29.87
CA ALA A 19 33.19 -3.33 29.21
C ALA A 19 32.69 -2.47 28.02
N PRO A 20 32.47 -3.04 26.81
CA PRO A 20 31.88 -2.26 25.75
C PRO A 20 30.47 -1.85 26.15
N GLN A 21 30.22 -0.56 26.25
CA GLN A 21 28.86 -0.03 26.34
C GLN A 21 28.17 -0.33 25.01
N VAL A 22 27.25 -1.29 25.04
CA VAL A 22 26.25 -1.45 24.00
C VAL A 22 25.39 -0.20 24.04
N GLN A 23 25.66 0.74 23.14
CA GLN A 23 24.73 1.82 22.86
C GLN A 23 23.44 1.17 22.38
N ALA A 24 22.42 1.16 23.26
CA ALA A 24 21.05 0.93 22.83
C ALA A 24 20.75 2.01 21.79
N GLY A 25 20.68 1.60 20.52
CA GLY A 25 20.22 2.47 19.47
C GLY A 25 18.82 2.92 19.85
N HIS A 26 18.69 4.19 20.22
CA HIS A 26 17.41 4.86 20.17
C HIS A 26 16.98 4.79 18.69
N HIS A 27 16.13 3.83 18.36
CA HIS A 27 15.22 4.02 17.24
C HIS A 27 14.36 5.21 17.67
N GLU A 28 14.77 6.42 17.31
CA GLU A 28 13.84 7.52 17.17
C GLU A 28 12.71 6.96 16.30
N LYS A 29 11.53 6.79 16.89
CA LYS A 29 10.31 6.69 16.11
C LYS A 29 10.31 7.98 15.30
N GLU A 30 10.58 7.85 14.00
CA GLU A 30 10.34 8.91 13.04
C GLU A 30 8.91 9.39 13.34
N GLU A 31 8.79 10.59 13.91
CA GLU A 31 7.48 11.21 14.11
C GLU A 31 6.84 11.22 12.73
N ALA A 32 5.73 10.48 12.60
CA ALA A 32 5.01 10.41 11.34
C ALA A 32 4.72 11.86 10.93
N SER A 33 5.44 12.34 9.93
CA SER A 33 5.26 13.70 9.41
C SER A 33 3.80 13.85 9.05
N ASP A 34 3.17 14.96 9.47
CA ASP A 34 1.79 15.24 9.11
C ASP A 34 1.66 15.13 7.58
N PRO A 35 0.92 14.13 7.06
CA PRO A 35 0.85 13.90 5.62
C PRO A 35 0.23 15.08 4.87
N ILE A 36 -0.55 15.91 5.55
CA ILE A 36 -1.13 17.15 5.00
C ILE A 36 -0.06 18.22 4.87
N ALA A 37 0.81 18.36 5.89
CA ALA A 37 1.93 19.32 5.84
C ALA A 37 2.94 18.95 4.74
N ALA A 38 3.29 17.66 4.61
CA ALA A 38 4.16 17.20 3.53
C ALA A 38 3.55 17.43 2.13
N ALA A 39 2.23 17.31 1.99
CA ALA A 39 1.55 17.57 0.72
C ALA A 39 1.48 19.06 0.36
N ALA A 40 1.57 19.96 1.33
CA ALA A 40 1.55 21.41 1.08
C ALA A 40 2.79 21.92 0.33
N GLU A 41 3.86 21.14 0.26
CA GLU A 41 5.07 21.45 -0.53
C GLU A 41 4.83 21.36 -2.05
N PHE A 42 3.75 20.68 -2.49
CA PHE A 42 3.45 20.49 -3.91
C PHE A 42 2.25 21.32 -4.34
N PRO A 43 2.40 22.19 -5.36
CA PRO A 43 1.29 23.04 -5.82
C PRO A 43 0.15 22.25 -6.48
N LEU A 44 0.44 21.03 -6.96
CA LEU A 44 -0.52 20.08 -7.52
C LEU A 44 -0.08 18.65 -7.19
N LEU A 45 -0.98 17.86 -6.64
CA LEU A 45 -0.70 16.49 -6.24
C LEU A 45 -1.87 15.56 -6.56
N LEU A 46 -1.62 14.46 -7.28
CA LEU A 46 -2.60 13.38 -7.41
C LEU A 46 -2.59 12.56 -6.11
N ARG A 47 -3.49 12.92 -5.22
CA ARG A 47 -3.57 12.35 -3.88
C ARG A 47 -4.18 10.95 -3.88
N ARG A 48 -5.34 10.81 -4.54
CA ARG A 48 -6.18 9.62 -4.43
C ARG A 48 -6.92 9.35 -5.72
N THR A 49 -7.03 8.06 -6.08
CA THR A 49 -7.99 7.58 -7.06
C THR A 49 -9.16 6.93 -6.31
N THR A 50 -10.39 7.39 -6.55
CA THR A 50 -11.57 6.81 -5.90
C THR A 50 -12.35 5.98 -6.90
N LEU A 51 -12.55 4.71 -6.58
CA LEU A 51 -13.29 3.72 -7.37
C LEU A 51 -14.70 3.62 -6.80
N ILE A 52 -15.69 3.71 -7.68
CA ILE A 52 -17.08 3.47 -7.33
C ILE A 52 -17.32 1.98 -7.49
N VAL A 53 -17.61 1.31 -6.38
CA VAL A 53 -17.75 -0.15 -6.32
C VAL A 53 -19.18 -0.53 -5.96
N ARG A 54 -19.59 -1.72 -6.40
CA ARG A 54 -20.95 -2.25 -6.13
C ARG A 54 -21.01 -3.15 -4.89
N ASP A 55 -19.84 -3.66 -4.46
CA ASP A 55 -19.67 -4.50 -3.27
C ASP A 55 -18.30 -4.20 -2.67
N ILE A 56 -18.31 -3.39 -1.61
CA ILE A 56 -17.09 -2.93 -0.96
C ILE A 56 -16.35 -4.06 -0.24
N GLU A 57 -17.07 -5.09 0.25
CA GLU A 57 -16.45 -6.24 0.90
C GLU A 57 -15.72 -7.13 -0.12
N ALA A 58 -16.31 -7.33 -1.30
CA ALA A 58 -15.65 -8.03 -2.40
C ALA A 58 -14.38 -7.28 -2.84
N SER A 59 -14.45 -5.95 -2.96
CA SER A 59 -13.29 -5.11 -3.30
C SER A 59 -12.20 -5.16 -2.25
N LEU A 60 -12.53 -5.19 -0.94
CA LEU A 60 -11.56 -5.34 0.14
C LEU A 60 -10.78 -6.66 0.06
N LYS A 61 -11.39 -7.74 -0.44
CA LYS A 61 -10.68 -9.02 -0.66
C LYS A 61 -9.53 -8.90 -1.66
N LEU A 62 -9.68 -8.03 -2.65
CA LEU A 62 -8.60 -7.76 -3.61
C LEU A 62 -7.61 -6.73 -3.06
N TYR A 63 -8.10 -5.53 -2.72
CA TYR A 63 -7.20 -4.40 -2.43
C TYR A 63 -6.49 -4.54 -1.08
N ARG A 64 -7.20 -4.95 -0.02
CA ARG A 64 -6.62 -5.17 1.30
C ARG A 64 -5.92 -6.52 1.39
N ASP A 65 -6.65 -7.62 1.09
CA ASP A 65 -6.16 -8.97 1.38
C ASP A 65 -5.21 -9.47 0.28
N GLY A 66 -5.50 -9.19 -1.00
CA GLY A 66 -4.69 -9.60 -2.15
C GLY A 66 -3.47 -8.72 -2.38
N LEU A 67 -3.65 -7.40 -2.44
CA LEU A 67 -2.56 -6.46 -2.68
C LEU A 67 -1.81 -6.08 -1.40
N GLY A 68 -2.40 -6.30 -0.22
CA GLY A 68 -1.78 -5.98 1.07
C GLY A 68 -1.87 -4.50 1.43
N MET A 69 -2.87 -3.77 0.91
CA MET A 69 -3.06 -2.37 1.25
C MET A 69 -3.64 -2.21 2.66
N GLU A 70 -3.24 -1.17 3.36
CA GLU A 70 -3.71 -0.86 4.71
C GLU A 70 -4.92 0.07 4.68
N VAL A 71 -5.97 -0.25 5.45
CA VAL A 71 -7.12 0.63 5.63
C VAL A 71 -6.75 1.77 6.57
N ILE A 72 -6.83 3.01 6.08
CA ILE A 72 -6.52 4.23 6.85
C ILE A 72 -7.76 5.07 7.17
N TYR A 73 -8.90 4.75 6.57
CA TYR A 73 -10.19 5.42 6.80
C TYR A 73 -11.31 4.48 6.41
N ASP A 74 -12.38 4.40 7.23
CA ASP A 74 -13.58 3.60 6.97
C ASP A 74 -14.77 4.28 7.64
N GLN A 75 -15.73 4.74 6.84
CA GLN A 75 -16.92 5.43 7.34
C GLN A 75 -18.17 5.05 6.58
N GLU A 76 -19.25 4.79 7.32
CA GLU A 76 -20.60 4.79 6.79
C GLU A 76 -21.18 6.21 6.92
N ILE A 77 -21.77 6.69 5.83
CA ILE A 77 -22.33 8.04 5.74
C ILE A 77 -23.79 7.94 5.31
N ASN A 78 -24.69 8.46 6.13
CA ASN A 78 -26.10 8.59 5.80
C ASN A 78 -26.39 10.04 5.43
N ARG A 79 -27.09 10.27 4.33
CA ARG A 79 -27.45 11.59 3.84
C ARG A 79 -28.72 11.51 2.98
N PRO A 80 -29.44 12.63 2.80
CA PRO A 80 -30.49 12.72 1.79
C PRO A 80 -29.92 12.38 0.40
N HIS A 81 -30.65 11.58 -0.38
CA HIS A 81 -30.28 11.31 -1.77
C HIS A 81 -30.37 12.56 -2.62
N SER A 82 -29.43 12.74 -3.58
CA SER A 82 -29.32 13.98 -4.34
C SER A 82 -30.47 14.25 -5.32
N SER A 83 -31.21 13.21 -5.73
CA SER A 83 -32.26 13.29 -6.77
C SER A 83 -33.53 12.49 -6.48
N GLU A 84 -33.58 11.80 -5.37
CA GLU A 84 -34.71 10.95 -4.97
C GLU A 84 -35.16 11.33 -3.56
N ASP A 85 -36.45 11.17 -3.27
CA ASP A 85 -37.03 11.44 -1.94
C ASP A 85 -36.80 10.21 -1.03
N ARG A 86 -35.54 9.98 -0.67
CA ARG A 86 -35.10 8.93 0.26
C ARG A 86 -33.75 9.24 0.89
N GLU A 87 -33.41 8.53 1.93
CA GLU A 87 -32.06 8.48 2.44
C GLU A 87 -31.15 7.63 1.55
N GLN A 88 -29.89 8.04 1.46
CA GLN A 88 -28.81 7.30 0.83
C GLN A 88 -27.79 6.92 1.90
N ARG A 89 -27.45 5.63 1.99
CA ARG A 89 -26.35 5.15 2.80
C ARG A 89 -25.19 4.78 1.89
N LEU A 90 -24.03 5.34 2.14
CA LEU A 90 -22.81 5.01 1.44
C LEU A 90 -21.73 4.59 2.43
N ARG A 91 -20.78 3.78 1.98
CA ARG A 91 -19.55 3.50 2.73
C ARG A 91 -18.35 3.96 1.92
N LEU A 92 -17.42 4.62 2.60
CA LEU A 92 -16.21 5.17 2.01
C LEU A 92 -15.00 4.65 2.77
N ILE A 93 -14.10 3.98 2.06
CA ILE A 93 -12.87 3.42 2.61
C ILE A 93 -11.68 4.02 1.88
N PHE A 94 -10.61 4.37 2.60
CA PHE A 94 -9.32 4.72 2.02
C PHE A 94 -8.29 3.66 2.37
N LEU A 95 -7.58 3.20 1.34
CA LEU A 95 -6.51 2.23 1.46
C LEU A 95 -5.20 2.86 0.96
N LYS A 96 -4.13 2.74 1.75
CA LYS A 96 -2.80 3.15 1.33
C LYS A 96 -1.98 1.96 0.85
N ALA A 97 -1.20 2.15 -0.20
CA ALA A 97 -0.18 1.20 -0.63
C ALA A 97 1.15 1.44 0.11
N SER A 98 1.55 2.68 0.29
CA SER A 98 2.84 3.05 0.88
C SER A 98 2.79 4.33 1.73
N HIS A 99 1.96 5.31 1.37
CA HIS A 99 1.93 6.62 2.03
C HIS A 99 0.49 7.01 2.38
N ASP A 100 0.28 7.65 3.54
CA ASP A 100 -1.06 7.99 4.06
C ASP A 100 -1.79 9.05 3.22
N TYR A 101 -1.08 9.75 2.37
CA TYR A 101 -1.65 10.86 1.60
C TYR A 101 -1.53 10.71 0.09
N VAL A 102 -0.51 10.04 -0.44
CA VAL A 102 -0.23 9.88 -1.87
C VAL A 102 -0.33 8.41 -2.28
N GLY A 103 -0.89 8.13 -3.46
CA GLY A 103 -1.10 6.76 -3.94
C GLY A 103 -2.18 6.01 -3.16
N VAL A 104 -3.15 6.76 -2.62
CA VAL A 104 -4.29 6.20 -1.88
C VAL A 104 -5.36 5.75 -2.87
N ILE A 105 -5.94 4.58 -2.64
CA ILE A 105 -7.16 4.13 -3.31
C ILE A 105 -8.34 4.40 -2.38
N GLY A 106 -9.35 5.09 -2.89
CA GLY A 106 -10.65 5.19 -2.24
C GLY A 106 -11.59 4.14 -2.83
N LEU A 107 -12.32 3.42 -2.00
CA LEU A 107 -13.45 2.60 -2.42
C LEU A 107 -14.72 3.28 -1.92
N ILE A 108 -15.71 3.49 -2.78
CA ILE A 108 -16.99 4.04 -2.40
C ILE A 108 -18.13 3.20 -2.97
N ASP A 109 -18.99 2.72 -2.08
CA ASP A 109 -20.27 2.10 -2.41
C ASP A 109 -21.37 3.12 -2.08
N TYR A 110 -22.04 3.66 -3.09
CA TYR A 110 -23.05 4.71 -2.92
C TYR A 110 -24.39 4.17 -2.44
N GLU A 111 -24.61 2.86 -2.51
CA GLU A 111 -25.84 2.21 -2.11
C GLU A 111 -25.58 1.10 -1.09
N TYR A 112 -24.64 1.33 -0.20
CA TYR A 112 -24.19 0.36 0.79
C TYR A 112 -25.34 -0.20 1.60
N GLY A 113 -25.48 -1.53 1.56
CA GLY A 113 -26.58 -2.24 2.22
C GLY A 113 -27.92 -2.24 1.48
N TYR A 114 -27.97 -1.76 0.22
CA TYR A 114 -29.14 -1.83 -0.66
C TYR A 114 -28.88 -2.79 -1.84
N PRO A 115 -28.97 -4.10 -1.67
CA PRO A 115 -28.59 -5.10 -2.68
C PRO A 115 -29.43 -5.00 -3.97
N ASP A 116 -30.66 -4.46 -3.86
CA ASP A 116 -31.60 -4.35 -4.98
C ASP A 116 -31.42 -3.03 -5.76
N HIS A 117 -30.39 -2.25 -5.47
CA HIS A 117 -30.15 -0.99 -6.19
C HIS A 117 -29.97 -1.24 -7.69
N PRO A 118 -30.64 -0.47 -8.59
CA PRO A 118 -30.62 -0.73 -10.03
C PRO A 118 -29.20 -0.75 -10.66
N ALA A 119 -28.25 0.01 -10.11
CA ALA A 119 -26.87 0.02 -10.59
C ALA A 119 -26.17 -1.34 -10.36
N HIS A 120 -26.54 -2.08 -9.30
CA HIS A 120 -25.95 -3.39 -8.98
C HIS A 120 -26.43 -4.49 -9.93
N THR A 121 -27.53 -4.30 -10.61
CA THR A 121 -28.06 -5.25 -11.60
C THR A 121 -27.46 -5.09 -12.99
N LYS A 122 -26.76 -3.98 -13.27
CA LYS A 122 -26.11 -3.74 -14.56
C LYS A 122 -24.90 -4.66 -14.70
N PRO A 123 -24.61 -5.15 -15.92
CA PRO A 123 -23.40 -5.93 -16.18
C PRO A 123 -22.13 -5.14 -15.81
N VAL A 124 -21.11 -5.86 -15.37
CA VAL A 124 -19.78 -5.27 -15.19
C VAL A 124 -19.23 -4.92 -16.57
N ARG A 125 -18.72 -3.70 -16.71
CA ARG A 125 -18.13 -3.20 -17.97
C ARG A 125 -16.63 -3.54 -17.97
N ARG A 126 -16.22 -4.36 -18.94
CA ARG A 126 -14.81 -4.73 -19.19
C ARG A 126 -14.42 -4.28 -20.60
N GLU A 127 -14.07 -3.03 -20.72
CA GLU A 127 -13.89 -2.37 -22.03
C GLU A 127 -12.47 -2.51 -22.60
N GLY A 128 -11.59 -3.22 -21.90
CA GLY A 128 -10.22 -3.43 -22.34
C GLY A 128 -9.37 -2.16 -22.35
N PHE A 129 -8.31 -2.18 -23.16
CA PHE A 129 -7.36 -1.07 -23.30
C PHE A 129 -7.85 -0.05 -24.34
N THR A 130 -9.05 0.47 -24.15
CA THR A 130 -9.67 1.43 -25.07
C THR A 130 -9.57 2.86 -24.53
N PRO A 131 -9.54 3.89 -25.40
CA PRO A 131 -9.55 5.28 -24.97
C PRO A 131 -10.74 5.58 -24.04
N GLY A 132 -10.49 6.30 -22.95
CA GLY A 132 -11.47 6.59 -21.90
C GLY A 132 -11.33 5.72 -20.65
N ASN A 133 -10.62 4.59 -20.73
CA ASN A 133 -10.24 3.78 -19.59
C ASN A 133 -8.92 4.21 -18.96
N ALA A 134 -8.67 3.74 -17.73
CA ALA A 134 -7.42 3.91 -17.02
C ALA A 134 -6.89 2.56 -16.52
N ILE A 135 -5.60 2.48 -16.33
CA ILE A 135 -4.93 1.34 -15.71
C ILE A 135 -4.41 1.79 -14.34
N LEU A 136 -4.77 1.06 -13.30
CA LEU A 136 -4.18 1.22 -11.98
C LEU A 136 -2.93 0.35 -11.90
N LEU A 137 -1.76 0.98 -11.95
CA LEU A 137 -0.49 0.27 -11.89
C LEU A 137 0.07 0.26 -10.47
N PHE A 138 0.30 -0.95 -9.95
CA PHE A 138 0.96 -1.18 -8.67
C PHE A 138 2.30 -1.89 -8.91
N ASN A 139 3.27 -1.59 -8.06
CA ASN A 139 4.50 -2.36 -7.97
C ASN A 139 4.60 -3.03 -6.61
N THR A 140 5.03 -4.29 -6.58
CA THR A 140 5.26 -5.07 -5.35
C THR A 140 6.58 -5.81 -5.46
N ASP A 141 7.13 -6.21 -4.34
CA ASP A 141 8.32 -7.05 -4.24
C ASP A 141 8.02 -8.56 -4.12
N GLY A 142 6.75 -8.93 -3.99
CA GLY A 142 6.29 -10.31 -3.80
C GLY A 142 5.11 -10.70 -4.69
N LEU A 143 5.16 -10.44 -6.00
CA LEU A 143 4.04 -10.70 -6.89
C LEU A 143 3.65 -12.18 -6.96
N GLU A 144 4.63 -13.09 -7.04
CA GLU A 144 4.35 -14.53 -7.14
C GLU A 144 3.69 -15.07 -5.87
N GLU A 145 4.10 -14.56 -4.70
CA GLU A 145 3.51 -14.94 -3.41
C GLU A 145 2.06 -14.41 -3.26
N LYS A 146 1.80 -13.18 -3.71
CA LYS A 146 0.49 -12.54 -3.64
C LYS A 146 -0.48 -13.06 -4.69
N TRP A 147 0.03 -13.55 -5.82
CA TRP A 147 -0.78 -13.87 -6.98
C TRP A 147 -1.94 -14.83 -6.71
N PRO A 148 -1.78 -15.93 -5.94
CA PRO A 148 -2.90 -16.83 -5.64
C PRO A 148 -4.06 -16.14 -4.92
N THR A 149 -3.79 -15.17 -4.05
CA THR A 149 -4.84 -14.40 -3.36
C THR A 149 -5.49 -13.41 -4.32
N ILE A 150 -4.72 -12.78 -5.19
CA ILE A 150 -5.20 -11.83 -6.19
C ILE A 150 -6.13 -12.54 -7.19
N GLU A 151 -5.66 -13.63 -7.82
CA GLU A 151 -6.44 -14.29 -8.88
C GLU A 151 -7.72 -14.96 -8.38
N ASN A 152 -7.80 -15.30 -7.07
CA ASN A 152 -8.97 -15.88 -6.45
C ASN A 152 -9.86 -14.85 -5.71
N ALA A 153 -9.53 -13.56 -5.75
CA ALA A 153 -10.38 -12.54 -5.15
C ALA A 153 -11.73 -12.45 -5.89
N PRO A 154 -12.83 -12.20 -5.18
CA PRO A 154 -14.16 -12.16 -5.78
C PRO A 154 -14.25 -11.23 -6.99
N GLY A 155 -14.77 -11.74 -8.10
CA GLY A 155 -15.01 -10.96 -9.33
C GLY A 155 -13.76 -10.59 -10.15
N VAL A 156 -12.57 -10.99 -9.71
CA VAL A 156 -11.35 -10.82 -10.51
C VAL A 156 -11.41 -11.66 -11.79
N GLU A 157 -11.10 -11.03 -12.92
CA GLU A 157 -10.97 -11.69 -14.21
C GLU A 157 -9.58 -11.47 -14.78
N VAL A 158 -8.79 -12.55 -14.85
CA VAL A 158 -7.38 -12.49 -15.25
C VAL A 158 -7.27 -12.25 -16.76
N ILE A 159 -6.59 -11.16 -17.15
CA ILE A 159 -6.19 -10.88 -18.55
C ILE A 159 -4.87 -11.58 -18.84
N SER A 160 -3.88 -11.44 -17.95
CA SER A 160 -2.60 -12.14 -18.04
C SER A 160 -2.02 -12.43 -16.65
N LYS A 161 -1.60 -13.67 -16.43
CA LYS A 161 -0.85 -14.07 -15.22
C LYS A 161 0.54 -13.44 -15.21
N PRO A 162 1.23 -13.40 -14.04
CA PRO A 162 2.59 -12.91 -13.96
C PRO A 162 3.48 -13.52 -15.03
N LYS A 163 4.10 -12.67 -15.84
CA LYS A 163 4.96 -13.05 -16.97
C LYS A 163 6.15 -12.13 -17.04
N LEU A 164 7.35 -12.71 -17.19
CA LEU A 164 8.57 -11.95 -17.39
C LEU A 164 8.50 -11.17 -18.69
N THR A 165 8.74 -9.86 -18.59
CA THR A 165 8.81 -8.92 -19.69
C THR A 165 10.07 -8.07 -19.54
N GLU A 166 10.78 -7.82 -20.63
CA GLU A 166 11.92 -6.92 -20.66
C GLU A 166 11.54 -5.61 -21.33
N TYR A 167 11.89 -4.50 -20.68
CA TYR A 167 11.71 -3.15 -21.19
C TYR A 167 13.07 -2.48 -21.38
N PRO A 168 13.20 -1.52 -22.29
CA PRO A 168 14.36 -0.63 -22.33
C PRO A 168 14.55 0.06 -20.97
N GLY A 169 15.80 0.16 -20.49
CA GLY A 169 16.12 0.89 -19.29
C GLY A 169 15.80 2.40 -19.41
N TYR A 170 15.65 3.05 -18.28
CA TYR A 170 15.45 4.50 -18.24
C TYR A 170 16.60 5.21 -18.95
N GLY A 171 16.26 6.19 -19.82
CA GLY A 171 17.24 6.85 -20.68
C GLY A 171 17.78 5.97 -21.82
N GLY A 172 17.18 4.80 -22.08
CA GLY A 172 17.58 3.90 -23.16
C GLY A 172 18.83 3.06 -22.87
N VAL A 173 19.31 3.05 -21.60
CA VAL A 173 20.50 2.29 -21.21
C VAL A 173 20.09 1.00 -20.48
N GLY A 174 20.58 -0.15 -21.01
CA GLY A 174 20.30 -1.45 -20.40
C GLY A 174 18.85 -1.93 -20.59
N LYS A 175 18.45 -2.89 -19.75
CA LYS A 175 17.10 -3.46 -19.73
C LYS A 175 16.56 -3.49 -18.30
N ILE A 176 15.26 -3.33 -18.16
CA ILE A 176 14.53 -3.54 -16.93
C ILE A 176 13.73 -4.83 -17.10
N ARG A 177 13.91 -5.79 -16.19
CA ARG A 177 13.19 -7.06 -16.13
C ARG A 177 12.04 -6.92 -15.15
N VAL A 178 10.84 -7.24 -15.59
CA VAL A 178 9.62 -7.05 -14.81
C VAL A 178 8.73 -8.28 -14.95
N LEU A 179 8.25 -8.82 -13.84
CA LEU A 179 7.07 -9.69 -13.86
C LEU A 179 5.85 -8.78 -13.98
N VAL A 180 5.06 -8.98 -15.03
CA VAL A 180 3.88 -8.17 -15.35
C VAL A 180 2.64 -9.04 -15.28
N SER A 181 1.63 -8.60 -14.53
CA SER A 181 0.29 -9.22 -14.52
C SER A 181 -0.78 -8.19 -14.82
N LYS A 182 -1.90 -8.63 -15.39
CA LYS A 182 -3.05 -7.76 -15.69
C LYS A 182 -4.35 -8.48 -15.41
N PHE A 183 -5.31 -7.77 -14.84
CA PHE A 183 -6.64 -8.31 -14.56
C PHE A 183 -7.67 -7.19 -14.40
N TYR A 184 -8.95 -7.57 -14.46
CA TYR A 184 -10.05 -6.72 -14.03
C TYR A 184 -10.37 -7.03 -12.57
N ASP A 185 -10.75 -6.02 -11.80
CA ASP A 185 -11.39 -6.21 -10.52
C ASP A 185 -12.89 -6.54 -10.67
N ALA A 186 -13.60 -6.67 -9.54
CA ALA A 186 -15.02 -6.99 -9.51
C ALA A 186 -15.91 -6.00 -10.25
N ASP A 187 -15.49 -4.76 -10.40
CA ASP A 187 -16.24 -3.66 -11.04
C ASP A 187 -15.77 -3.34 -12.46
N GLY A 188 -14.71 -4.03 -12.92
CA GLY A 188 -14.17 -3.90 -14.29
C GLY A 188 -13.07 -2.84 -14.43
N TYR A 189 -12.53 -2.33 -13.32
CA TYR A 189 -11.31 -1.52 -13.38
C TYR A 189 -10.12 -2.39 -13.77
N ILE A 190 -9.25 -1.87 -14.63
CA ILE A 190 -8.05 -2.58 -15.07
C ILE A 190 -6.94 -2.33 -14.05
N LEU A 191 -6.37 -3.41 -13.52
CA LEU A 191 -5.18 -3.38 -12.70
C LEU A 191 -4.01 -4.02 -13.45
N GLU A 192 -2.85 -3.40 -13.29
CA GLU A 192 -1.55 -3.98 -13.63
C GLU A 192 -0.72 -4.05 -12.35
N VAL A 193 -0.32 -5.25 -11.94
CA VAL A 193 0.52 -5.45 -10.76
C VAL A 193 1.84 -6.05 -11.22
N ASN A 194 2.91 -5.32 -10.94
CA ASN A 194 4.25 -5.60 -11.43
C ASN A 194 5.22 -5.88 -10.29
N GLN A 195 6.26 -6.64 -10.61
CA GLN A 195 7.45 -6.76 -9.78
C GLN A 195 8.69 -6.50 -10.61
N ILE A 196 9.42 -5.43 -10.29
CA ILE A 196 10.72 -5.16 -10.90
C ILE A 196 11.73 -6.13 -10.31
N LEU A 197 12.44 -6.87 -11.19
CA LEU A 197 13.47 -7.81 -10.78
C LEU A 197 14.82 -7.08 -10.78
N THR A 198 15.43 -7.01 -9.61
CA THR A 198 16.82 -6.55 -9.45
C THR A 198 17.73 -7.76 -9.56
N ASP A 199 18.77 -7.66 -10.40
CA ASP A 199 19.83 -8.69 -10.52
C ASP A 199 20.63 -8.82 -9.23
#